data_bc211d47aa257914cfb63d180b906894
#
_entry.id   bc211d47aa257914cfb63d180b906894
#
_cell.length_a   1.000
_cell.length_b   1.000
_cell.length_c   1.000
_cell.angle_alpha   90.00
_cell.angle_beta   90.00
_cell.angle_gamma   90.00
#
_symmetry.space_group_name_H-M   'P 1'
#
loop_
_entity.id
_entity.type
_entity.pdbx_description
1 polymer ?
#
loop_
_entity_poly.entity_id
_entity_poly.type
_entity_poly.pdbx_seq_one_letter_code
_entity_poly.pdbx_strand_id
1 'polypeptide(L)'
;LAGKKTANTISSTYATQAESFGATVTAVDDLNQTIELLLAGRIDATLNAEVVFYDYLNVHPEANIKIATTSDDVERVAIPVRKGDDTASLLKAVNDALSELDASGKLTELSEKYFGTDISKENQ
;
A
#
# COMPACT_ATOMS: atom_id res chain seq x y z
N LEU A 1 -2.47 11.55 14.72
CA LEU A 1 -3.89 11.19 14.54
C LEU A 1 -4.69 11.25 15.85
N ALA A 2 -4.10 11.73 16.95
CA ALA A 2 -4.78 11.82 18.25
C ALA A 2 -6.14 12.54 18.16
N GLY A 3 -7.20 11.87 18.63
CA GLY A 3 -8.56 12.38 18.61
C GLY A 3 -9.24 12.44 17.23
N LYS A 4 -8.59 11.92 16.19
CA LYS A 4 -9.15 11.86 14.84
C LYS A 4 -9.92 10.55 14.60
N LYS A 5 -10.86 10.58 13.67
CA LYS A 5 -11.59 9.41 13.21
C LYS A 5 -10.94 8.88 11.95
N THR A 6 -10.67 7.57 11.93
CA THR A 6 -10.19 6.86 10.73
C THR A 6 -11.11 5.69 10.40
N ALA A 7 -11.02 5.18 9.20
CA ALA A 7 -11.56 3.88 8.83
C ALA A 7 -10.48 3.06 8.13
N ASN A 8 -10.42 1.78 8.44
CA ASN A 8 -9.46 0.86 7.88
C ASN A 8 -10.09 -0.53 7.73
N THR A 9 -9.60 -1.31 6.80
CA THR A 9 -10.10 -2.68 6.58
C THR A 9 -9.91 -3.52 7.86
N ILE A 10 -10.93 -4.31 8.16
CA ILE A 10 -10.95 -5.21 9.32
C ILE A 10 -9.64 -6.02 9.37
N SER A 11 -9.03 -6.06 10.56
CA SER A 11 -7.80 -6.81 10.84
C SER A 11 -6.56 -6.38 10.03
N SER A 12 -6.59 -5.22 9.39
CA SER A 12 -5.40 -4.69 8.74
C SER A 12 -4.38 -4.16 9.74
N THR A 13 -3.10 -4.23 9.41
CA THR A 13 -2.01 -3.64 10.20
C THR A 13 -2.19 -2.14 10.33
N TYR A 14 -2.75 -1.48 9.31
CA TYR A 14 -3.04 -0.04 9.30
C TYR A 14 -4.10 0.37 10.33
N ALA A 15 -5.08 -0.50 10.64
CA ALA A 15 -6.05 -0.24 11.72
C ALA A 15 -5.32 -0.15 13.06
N THR A 16 -4.48 -1.13 13.38
CA THR A 16 -3.67 -1.14 14.61
C THR A 16 -2.70 0.05 14.66
N GLN A 17 -2.10 0.40 13.54
CA GLN A 17 -1.20 1.56 13.44
C GLN A 17 -1.96 2.87 13.70
N ALA A 18 -3.14 3.05 13.12
CA ALA A 18 -3.98 4.23 13.36
C ALA A 18 -4.35 4.37 14.84
N GLU A 19 -4.73 3.26 15.50
CA GLU A 19 -5.00 3.22 16.94
C GLU A 19 -3.78 3.62 17.77
N SER A 20 -2.59 3.14 17.40
CA SER A 20 -1.34 3.48 18.09
C SER A 20 -1.02 4.98 18.01
N PHE A 21 -1.47 5.67 16.97
CA PHE A 21 -1.39 7.12 16.82
C PHE A 21 -2.55 7.89 17.49
N GLY A 22 -3.40 7.19 18.25
CA GLY A 22 -4.49 7.77 19.01
C GLY A 22 -5.75 8.09 18.21
N ALA A 23 -5.93 7.47 17.05
CA ALA A 23 -7.17 7.58 16.27
C ALA A 23 -8.27 6.67 16.83
N THR A 24 -9.53 7.06 16.58
CA THR A 24 -10.67 6.16 16.71
C THR A 24 -10.94 5.50 15.38
N VAL A 25 -10.75 4.19 15.30
CA VAL A 25 -10.85 3.43 14.04
C VAL A 25 -12.23 2.83 13.86
N THR A 26 -12.82 3.05 12.68
CA THR A 26 -14.02 2.33 12.21
C THR A 26 -13.56 1.22 11.28
N ALA A 27 -13.92 -0.02 11.61
CA ALA A 27 -13.65 -1.17 10.76
C ALA A 27 -14.61 -1.19 9.56
N VAL A 28 -14.06 -1.43 8.38
CA VAL A 28 -14.80 -1.55 7.11
C VAL A 28 -14.32 -2.80 6.35
N ASP A 29 -15.07 -3.20 5.31
CA ASP A 29 -14.75 -4.41 4.56
C ASP A 29 -13.63 -4.20 3.55
N ASP A 30 -13.55 -3.01 2.95
CA ASP A 30 -12.59 -2.71 1.88
C ASP A 30 -12.17 -1.23 1.82
N LEU A 31 -11.23 -0.95 0.90
CA LEU A 31 -10.73 0.40 0.65
C LEU A 31 -11.80 1.34 0.09
N ASN A 32 -12.71 0.86 -0.77
CA ASN A 32 -13.71 1.72 -1.40
C ASN A 32 -14.62 2.33 -0.34
N GLN A 33 -15.08 1.53 0.62
CA GLN A 33 -15.86 2.03 1.75
C GLN A 33 -15.08 3.06 2.58
N THR A 34 -13.77 2.84 2.78
CA THR A 34 -12.90 3.81 3.46
C THR A 34 -12.87 5.15 2.72
N ILE A 35 -12.67 5.13 1.41
CA ILE A 35 -12.62 6.35 0.59
C ILE A 35 -13.97 7.05 0.56
N GLU A 36 -15.07 6.32 0.44
CA GLU A 36 -16.43 6.89 0.51
C GLU A 36 -16.67 7.63 1.83
N LEU A 37 -16.26 7.05 2.95
CA LEU A 37 -16.38 7.70 4.27
C LEU A 37 -15.51 8.95 4.37
N LEU A 38 -14.32 8.93 3.79
CA LEU A 38 -13.40 10.07 3.75
C LEU A 38 -13.97 11.22 2.91
N LEU A 39 -14.43 10.92 1.69
CA LEU A 39 -15.05 11.91 0.80
C LEU A 39 -16.36 12.50 1.38
N ALA A 40 -17.11 11.67 2.10
CA ALA A 40 -18.32 12.13 2.80
C ALA A 40 -18.05 12.92 4.09
N GLY A 41 -16.76 13.10 4.48
CA GLY A 41 -16.39 13.82 5.71
C GLY A 41 -16.80 13.09 6.99
N ARG A 42 -17.06 11.80 6.94
CA ARG A 42 -17.43 10.98 8.11
C ARG A 42 -16.23 10.50 8.91
N ILE A 43 -15.07 10.49 8.27
CA ILE A 43 -13.76 10.26 8.89
C ILE A 43 -12.81 11.38 8.49
N ASP A 44 -11.76 11.58 9.29
CA ASP A 44 -10.77 12.63 9.08
C ASP A 44 -9.60 12.17 8.20
N ALA A 45 -9.25 10.89 8.28
CA ALA A 45 -8.10 10.31 7.59
C ALA A 45 -8.23 8.79 7.47
N THR A 46 -7.36 8.20 6.68
CA THR A 46 -7.12 6.75 6.63
C THR A 46 -5.64 6.46 6.40
N LEU A 47 -5.22 5.24 6.70
CA LEU A 47 -3.86 4.75 6.49
C LEU A 47 -3.90 3.59 5.50
N ASN A 48 -2.96 3.59 4.57
CA ASN A 48 -2.72 2.45 3.67
C ASN A 48 -1.33 2.61 3.04
N ALA A 49 -0.90 1.62 2.28
CA ALA A 49 0.30 1.75 1.47
C ALA A 49 0.15 2.92 0.48
N GLU A 50 1.19 3.71 0.33
CA GLU A 50 1.24 4.90 -0.52
C GLU A 50 0.78 4.61 -1.96
N VAL A 51 1.23 3.48 -2.51
CA VAL A 51 0.90 3.03 -3.87
C VAL A 51 -0.59 2.86 -4.13
N VAL A 52 -1.36 2.50 -3.09
CA VAL A 52 -2.81 2.33 -3.20
C VAL A 52 -3.49 3.67 -3.45
N PHE A 53 -2.99 4.75 -2.84
CA PHE A 53 -3.52 6.10 -3.05
C PHE A 53 -3.06 6.68 -4.38
N TYR A 54 -1.84 6.38 -4.85
CA TYR A 54 -1.40 6.78 -6.19
C TYR A 54 -2.27 6.14 -7.27
N ASP A 55 -2.53 4.83 -7.17
CA ASP A 55 -3.40 4.13 -8.11
C ASP A 55 -4.83 4.70 -8.09
N TYR A 56 -5.39 4.91 -6.90
CA TYR A 56 -6.71 5.50 -6.75
C TYR A 56 -6.80 6.90 -7.37
N LEU A 57 -5.85 7.79 -7.07
CA LEU A 57 -5.84 9.17 -7.58
C LEU A 57 -5.55 9.23 -9.10
N ASN A 58 -4.84 8.24 -9.64
CA ASN A 58 -4.60 8.11 -11.07
C ASN A 58 -5.91 7.80 -11.83
N VAL A 59 -6.79 7.01 -11.22
CA VAL A 59 -8.10 6.65 -11.78
C VAL A 59 -9.16 7.73 -11.49
N HIS A 60 -9.02 8.42 -10.34
CA HIS A 60 -9.97 9.42 -9.82
C HIS A 60 -9.27 10.77 -9.55
N PRO A 61 -8.77 11.45 -10.59
CA PRO A 61 -8.03 12.72 -10.40
C PRO A 61 -8.89 13.84 -9.83
N GLU A 62 -10.21 13.71 -9.89
CA GLU A 62 -11.18 14.65 -9.32
C GLU A 62 -11.42 14.44 -7.82
N ALA A 63 -10.95 13.35 -7.23
CA ALA A 63 -11.19 13.03 -5.83
C ALA A 63 -10.52 14.05 -4.91
N ASN A 64 -11.30 14.67 -4.05
CA ASN A 64 -10.81 15.68 -3.10
C ASN A 64 -10.14 15.05 -1.88
N ILE A 65 -9.11 14.25 -2.13
CA ILE A 65 -8.23 13.65 -1.12
C ILE A 65 -6.77 13.92 -1.46
N LYS A 66 -5.90 13.82 -0.48
CA LYS A 66 -4.45 13.96 -0.66
C LYS A 66 -3.69 13.05 0.28
N ILE A 67 -2.50 12.65 -0.12
CA ILE A 67 -1.52 12.05 0.79
C ILE A 67 -0.99 13.19 1.67
N ALA A 68 -1.27 13.11 2.98
CA ALA A 68 -0.89 14.16 3.92
C ALA A 68 0.54 13.98 4.44
N THR A 69 0.95 12.74 4.64
CA THR A 69 2.29 12.35 5.11
C THR A 69 2.51 10.86 4.84
N THR A 70 3.75 10.46 4.75
CA THR A 70 4.21 9.07 4.72
C THR A 70 4.94 8.75 6.02
N SER A 71 5.00 7.48 6.42
CA SER A 71 5.87 7.02 7.50
C SER A 71 7.27 6.72 6.94
N ASP A 72 8.26 6.71 7.83
CA ASP A 72 9.62 6.28 7.48
C ASP A 72 9.73 4.74 7.41
N ASP A 73 8.68 4.01 7.80
CA ASP A 73 8.63 2.56 7.72
C ASP A 73 8.42 2.12 6.26
N VAL A 74 9.36 1.35 5.75
CA VAL A 74 9.29 0.77 4.41
C VAL A 74 8.62 -0.61 4.50
N GLU A 75 7.46 -0.76 3.86
CA GLU A 75 6.84 -2.08 3.71
C GLU A 75 7.48 -2.83 2.54
N ARG A 76 7.97 -4.04 2.84
CA ARG A 76 8.49 -4.96 1.81
C ARG A 76 7.40 -5.95 1.45
N VAL A 77 7.11 -6.08 0.18
CA VAL A 77 6.19 -7.09 -0.35
C VAL A 77 6.98 -8.25 -0.94
N ALA A 78 6.40 -9.45 -0.89
CA ALA A 78 7.03 -10.65 -1.41
C ALA A 78 6.01 -11.55 -2.11
N ILE A 79 6.50 -12.42 -2.98
CA ILE A 79 5.71 -13.49 -3.59
C ILE A 79 5.81 -14.72 -2.68
N PRO A 80 4.77 -15.09 -1.93
CA PRO A 80 4.84 -16.23 -1.03
C PRO A 80 4.82 -17.54 -1.83
N VAL A 81 5.74 -18.43 -1.50
CA VAL A 81 5.80 -19.80 -2.04
C VAL A 81 5.67 -20.76 -0.86
N ARG A 82 4.91 -21.85 -1.03
CA ARG A 82 4.78 -22.87 0.01
C ARG A 82 6.17 -23.42 0.39
N LYS A 83 6.43 -23.53 1.69
CA LYS A 83 7.70 -24.07 2.18
C LYS A 83 7.76 -25.57 1.92
N GLY A 84 8.80 -26.05 1.25
CA GLY A 84 9.05 -27.45 0.94
C GLY A 84 10.11 -27.64 -0.14
N ASP A 85 10.74 -28.81 -0.17
CA ASP A 85 11.79 -29.11 -1.15
C ASP A 85 11.24 -29.19 -2.57
N ASP A 86 9.99 -29.59 -2.73
CA ASP A 86 9.28 -29.67 -4.00
C ASP A 86 8.98 -28.31 -4.63
N THR A 87 9.09 -27.22 -3.86
CA THR A 87 8.92 -25.84 -4.34
C THR A 87 10.21 -25.04 -4.48
N ALA A 88 11.36 -25.64 -4.13
CA ALA A 88 12.64 -24.95 -4.15
C ALA A 88 13.03 -24.46 -5.55
N SER A 89 12.75 -25.24 -6.60
CA SER A 89 13.00 -24.84 -7.99
C SER A 89 12.11 -23.68 -8.43
N LEU A 90 10.85 -23.65 -8.01
CA LEU A 90 9.94 -22.53 -8.27
C LEU A 90 10.42 -21.26 -7.57
N LEU A 91 10.77 -21.36 -6.28
CA LEU A 91 11.30 -20.22 -5.53
C LEU A 91 12.55 -19.63 -6.20
N LYS A 92 13.48 -20.51 -6.63
CA LYS A 92 14.66 -20.08 -7.35
C LYS A 92 14.30 -19.36 -8.66
N ALA A 93 13.41 -19.92 -9.47
CA ALA A 93 13.00 -19.33 -10.74
C ALA A 93 12.32 -17.95 -10.55
N VAL A 94 11.49 -17.80 -9.52
CA VAL A 94 10.86 -16.51 -9.18
C VAL A 94 11.92 -15.48 -8.79
N ASN A 95 12.87 -15.84 -7.92
CA ASN A 95 13.93 -14.93 -7.49
C ASN A 95 14.85 -14.54 -8.65
N ASP A 96 15.22 -15.48 -9.51
CA ASP A 96 16.04 -15.21 -10.71
C ASP A 96 15.31 -14.22 -11.65
N ALA A 97 14.02 -14.45 -11.91
CA ALA A 97 13.20 -13.57 -12.75
C ALA A 97 13.05 -12.16 -12.16
N LEU A 98 12.83 -12.04 -10.84
CA LEU A 98 12.77 -10.73 -10.18
C LEU A 98 14.11 -9.99 -10.28
N SER A 99 15.24 -10.69 -10.11
CA SER A 99 16.56 -10.10 -10.25
C SER A 99 16.84 -9.64 -11.68
N GLU A 100 16.38 -10.38 -12.68
CA GLU A 100 16.51 -10.01 -14.10
C GLU A 100 15.63 -8.80 -14.43
N LEU A 101 14.39 -8.74 -13.93
CA LEU A 101 13.49 -7.61 -14.11
C LEU A 101 14.04 -6.32 -13.46
N ASP A 102 14.65 -6.44 -12.28
CA ASP A 102 15.29 -5.31 -11.61
C ASP A 102 16.52 -4.83 -12.41
N ALA A 103 17.42 -5.75 -12.76
CA ALA A 103 18.64 -5.43 -13.52
C ALA A 103 18.36 -4.83 -14.90
N SER A 104 17.26 -5.22 -15.56
CA SER A 104 16.83 -4.67 -16.84
C SER A 104 16.13 -3.30 -16.73
N GLY A 105 15.84 -2.82 -15.53
CA GLY A 105 15.07 -1.60 -15.29
C GLY A 105 13.55 -1.75 -15.51
N LYS A 106 13.07 -2.99 -15.73
CA LYS A 106 11.66 -3.24 -16.01
C LYS A 106 10.77 -2.96 -14.80
N LEU A 107 11.26 -3.19 -13.58
CA LEU A 107 10.52 -2.85 -12.37
C LEU A 107 10.34 -1.34 -12.23
N THR A 108 11.37 -0.55 -12.51
CA THR A 108 11.29 0.92 -12.55
C THR A 108 10.28 1.39 -13.60
N GLU A 109 10.35 0.86 -14.84
CA GLU A 109 9.40 1.21 -15.91
C GLU A 109 7.94 0.95 -15.49
N LEU A 110 7.68 -0.20 -14.89
CA LEU A 110 6.34 -0.56 -14.42
C LEU A 110 5.88 0.34 -13.27
N SER A 111 6.78 0.62 -12.32
CA SER A 111 6.51 1.55 -11.21
C SER A 111 6.09 2.93 -11.71
N GLU A 112 6.88 3.52 -12.58
CA GLU A 112 6.58 4.84 -13.15
C GLU A 112 5.29 4.84 -13.95
N LYS A 113 5.05 3.77 -14.73
CA LYS A 113 3.83 3.64 -15.54
C LYS A 113 2.55 3.60 -14.72
N TYR A 114 2.53 2.84 -13.63
CA TYR A 114 1.30 2.59 -12.86
C TYR A 114 1.13 3.51 -11.66
N PHE A 115 2.23 3.97 -11.06
CA PHE A 115 2.20 4.77 -9.84
C PHE A 115 2.73 6.20 -10.02
N GLY A 116 3.29 6.52 -11.20
CA GLY A 116 3.86 7.84 -11.48
C GLY A 116 5.20 8.11 -10.77
N THR A 117 5.74 7.11 -10.06
CA THR A 117 7.01 7.19 -9.32
C THR A 117 7.64 5.80 -9.21
N ASP A 118 8.96 5.74 -9.05
CA ASP A 118 9.66 4.46 -8.84
C ASP A 118 9.54 3.99 -7.39
N ILE A 119 8.67 3.00 -7.17
CA ILE A 119 8.49 2.33 -5.88
C ILE A 119 9.28 1.01 -5.78
N SER A 120 10.04 0.65 -6.82
CA SER A 120 10.80 -0.60 -6.86
C SER A 120 12.12 -0.53 -6.08
N LYS A 121 12.55 0.68 -5.75
CA LYS A 121 13.81 0.94 -5.03
C LYS A 121 13.56 1.59 -3.68
N GLU A 122 14.39 1.25 -2.71
CA GLU A 122 14.39 1.97 -1.44
C GLU A 122 14.74 3.45 -1.70
N ASN A 123 13.92 4.35 -1.19
CA ASN A 123 14.30 5.77 -1.16
C ASN A 123 15.58 5.88 -0.31
N GLN A 124 16.67 6.28 -0.97
CA GLN A 124 17.95 6.56 -0.32
C GLN A 124 17.88 7.90 0.43
#